data_4f6d17a776b912c964acdcd9c71aee42
#
_entry.id   4f6d17a776b912c964acdcd9c71aee42
#
_cell.length_a   1.000
_cell.length_b   1.000
_cell.length_c   1.000
_cell.angle_alpha   90.00
_cell.angle_beta   90.00
_cell.angle_gamma   90.00
#
_symmetry.space_group_name_H-M   'P 1'
#
loop_
_entity.id
_entity.type
_entity.pdbx_description
1 polymer ?
#
loop_
_entity_poly.entity_id
_entity_poly.type
_entity_poly.pdbx_seq_one_letter_code
_entity_poly.pdbx_strand_id
1 'polypeptide(L)'
;YKEGTDPTLPLVAGSSDIDWDHPGSWDADAAIAAIEDLCRTGRTNVPVYDIALSARTGADAVDIGQAPLFIAEGIFAAEIVARCRELGVLADALCLSRGAVTTFRRRFLRDLKEGRKSVPFLLRRGWRLMRDERSIVARQTALGAYACDRDEALRRLAAAAAGRHPAAPTAV
;
A
#
# COMPACT_ATOMS: atom_id res chain seq x y z
N TYR A 1 -0.96 -4.18 -11.45
CA TYR A 1 0.24 -4.98 -11.75
C TYR A 1 0.56 -4.95 -13.24
N LYS A 2 1.81 -5.28 -13.59
CA LYS A 2 2.23 -5.55 -14.96
C LYS A 2 1.61 -6.86 -15.44
N GLU A 3 1.55 -7.04 -16.77
CA GLU A 3 1.13 -8.31 -17.38
C GLU A 3 2.11 -9.43 -17.01
N GLY A 4 1.62 -10.64 -16.75
CA GLY A 4 2.46 -11.80 -16.42
C GLY A 4 3.49 -12.18 -17.50
N THR A 5 3.32 -11.67 -18.70
CA THR A 5 4.24 -11.83 -19.85
C THR A 5 5.28 -10.71 -19.97
N ASP A 6 5.25 -9.69 -19.09
CA ASP A 6 6.18 -8.57 -19.15
C ASP A 6 7.61 -9.06 -18.82
N PRO A 7 8.59 -8.87 -19.73
CA PRO A 7 9.96 -9.37 -19.53
C PRO A 7 10.73 -8.63 -18.43
N THR A 8 10.19 -7.52 -17.91
CA THR A 8 10.82 -6.74 -16.83
C THR A 8 10.37 -7.17 -15.44
N LEU A 9 9.51 -8.19 -15.34
CA LEU A 9 9.05 -8.70 -14.06
C LEU A 9 10.20 -9.29 -13.25
N PRO A 10 10.28 -8.94 -11.95
CA PRO A 10 11.27 -9.52 -11.06
C PRO A 10 10.97 -10.99 -10.79
N LEU A 11 12.02 -11.80 -10.67
CA LEU A 11 11.90 -13.22 -10.32
C LEU A 11 12.31 -13.45 -8.87
N VAL A 12 11.70 -14.44 -8.25
CA VAL A 12 12.10 -14.93 -6.93
C VAL A 12 13.53 -15.48 -7.01
N ALA A 13 14.39 -15.09 -6.07
CA ALA A 13 15.79 -15.52 -6.07
C ALA A 13 15.93 -17.05 -6.16
N GLY A 14 16.62 -17.52 -7.19
CA GLY A 14 16.84 -18.95 -7.45
C GLY A 14 15.65 -19.71 -8.03
N SER A 15 14.60 -19.02 -8.51
CA SER A 15 13.41 -19.59 -9.13
C SER A 15 13.11 -18.90 -10.47
N SER A 16 12.28 -19.54 -11.29
CA SER A 16 11.66 -18.92 -12.46
C SER A 16 10.31 -18.27 -12.14
N ASP A 17 9.89 -18.30 -10.88
CA ASP A 17 8.61 -17.74 -10.47
C ASP A 17 8.70 -16.22 -10.35
N ILE A 18 7.63 -15.53 -10.73
CA ILE A 18 7.54 -14.08 -10.63
C ILE A 18 7.40 -13.67 -9.16
N ASP A 19 8.20 -12.69 -8.74
CA ASP A 19 8.09 -12.07 -7.41
C ASP A 19 7.04 -10.95 -7.44
N TRP A 20 5.79 -11.31 -7.19
CA TRP A 20 4.68 -10.37 -7.13
C TRP A 20 4.71 -9.45 -5.91
N ASP A 21 5.51 -9.76 -4.90
CA ASP A 21 5.71 -8.93 -3.70
C ASP A 21 6.83 -7.88 -3.90
N HIS A 22 7.52 -7.94 -5.02
CA HIS A 22 8.54 -6.95 -5.39
C HIS A 22 7.90 -5.75 -6.12
N PRO A 23 8.27 -4.48 -5.79
CA PRO A 23 7.69 -3.28 -6.41
C PRO A 23 7.80 -3.23 -7.93
N GLY A 24 8.83 -3.86 -8.50
CA GLY A 24 9.01 -3.98 -9.95
C GLY A 24 7.92 -4.76 -10.67
N SER A 25 7.06 -5.51 -9.93
CA SER A 25 5.88 -6.19 -10.48
C SER A 25 4.70 -5.25 -10.71
N TRP A 26 4.77 -4.04 -10.16
CA TRP A 26 3.70 -3.05 -10.23
C TRP A 26 3.99 -1.98 -11.29
N ASP A 27 2.95 -1.50 -11.94
CA ASP A 27 3.00 -0.42 -12.92
C ASP A 27 2.78 0.93 -12.22
N ALA A 28 3.86 1.46 -11.64
CA ALA A 28 3.83 2.70 -10.90
C ALA A 28 3.48 3.91 -11.79
N ASP A 29 3.96 3.92 -13.04
CA ASP A 29 3.71 5.02 -13.97
C ASP A 29 2.23 5.10 -14.34
N ALA A 30 1.59 3.98 -14.62
CA ALA A 30 0.16 3.93 -14.86
C ALA A 30 -0.65 4.37 -13.63
N ALA A 31 -0.22 4.01 -12.42
CA ALA A 31 -0.87 4.46 -11.20
C ALA A 31 -0.73 5.98 -10.98
N ILE A 32 0.46 6.55 -11.22
CA ILE A 32 0.69 7.99 -11.13
C ILE A 32 -0.19 8.74 -12.15
N ALA A 33 -0.22 8.29 -13.40
CA ALA A 33 -1.06 8.89 -14.44
C ALA A 33 -2.54 8.88 -14.04
N ALA A 34 -3.06 7.76 -13.57
CA ALA A 34 -4.44 7.65 -13.12
C ALA A 34 -4.75 8.57 -11.91
N ILE A 35 -3.83 8.70 -10.96
CA ILE A 35 -3.96 9.61 -9.81
C ILE A 35 -3.96 11.08 -10.29
N GLU A 36 -3.05 11.43 -11.20
CA GLU A 36 -2.97 12.78 -11.74
C GLU A 36 -4.26 13.17 -12.48
N ASP A 37 -4.77 12.28 -13.34
CA ASP A 37 -6.05 12.48 -14.04
C ASP A 37 -7.19 12.66 -13.03
N LEU A 38 -7.28 11.80 -12.03
CA LEU A 38 -8.32 11.85 -11.00
C LEU A 38 -8.28 13.15 -10.20
N CYS A 39 -7.09 13.63 -9.83
CA CYS A 39 -6.94 14.91 -9.13
C CYS A 39 -7.29 16.11 -9.98
N ARG A 40 -7.04 16.06 -11.30
CA ARG A 40 -7.24 17.20 -12.21
C ARG A 40 -8.63 17.27 -12.81
N THR A 41 -9.22 16.12 -13.12
CA THR A 41 -10.48 16.03 -13.86
C THR A 41 -11.63 15.45 -13.04
N GLY A 42 -11.35 14.85 -11.90
CA GLY A 42 -12.31 14.09 -11.10
C GLY A 42 -12.60 12.70 -11.64
N ARG A 43 -11.98 12.29 -12.75
CA ARG A 43 -12.25 11.03 -13.45
C ARG A 43 -10.98 10.41 -13.97
N THR A 44 -10.95 9.07 -14.03
CA THR A 44 -9.90 8.30 -14.69
C THR A 44 -10.40 6.90 -15.06
N ASN A 45 -9.67 6.19 -15.91
CA ASN A 45 -9.88 4.78 -16.17
C ASN A 45 -8.76 3.99 -15.51
N VAL A 46 -9.15 2.93 -14.77
CA VAL A 46 -8.20 2.03 -14.11
C VAL A 46 -8.31 0.64 -14.71
N PRO A 47 -7.20 -0.10 -14.88
CA PRO A 47 -7.25 -1.44 -15.42
C PRO A 47 -7.95 -2.39 -14.44
N VAL A 48 -8.81 -3.25 -14.97
CA VAL A 48 -9.30 -4.44 -14.27
C VAL A 48 -8.24 -5.53 -14.46
N TYR A 49 -7.74 -6.06 -13.35
CA TYR A 49 -6.69 -7.06 -13.35
C TYR A 49 -7.21 -8.40 -12.84
N ASP A 50 -7.05 -9.45 -13.64
CA ASP A 50 -7.36 -10.82 -13.23
C ASP A 50 -6.10 -11.50 -12.68
N ILE A 51 -6.12 -11.81 -11.38
CA ILE A 51 -4.99 -12.44 -10.69
C ILE A 51 -4.73 -13.85 -11.22
N ALA A 52 -5.78 -14.61 -11.56
CA ALA A 52 -5.62 -15.99 -12.06
C ALA A 52 -4.97 -16.02 -13.44
N LEU A 53 -5.28 -15.04 -14.27
CA LEU A 53 -4.70 -14.90 -15.60
C LEU A 53 -3.38 -14.11 -15.61
N SER A 54 -3.07 -13.43 -14.49
CA SER A 54 -1.96 -12.46 -14.41
C SER A 54 -2.00 -11.43 -15.54
N ALA A 55 -3.18 -10.94 -15.86
CA ALA A 55 -3.44 -10.10 -17.04
C ALA A 55 -4.49 -9.01 -16.77
N ARG A 56 -4.41 -7.94 -17.54
CA ARG A 56 -5.44 -6.90 -17.60
C ARG A 56 -6.56 -7.38 -18.51
N THR A 57 -7.79 -7.45 -17.99
CA THR A 57 -8.95 -7.99 -18.73
C THR A 57 -9.92 -6.91 -19.18
N GLY A 58 -9.69 -5.65 -18.77
CA GLY A 58 -10.56 -4.55 -19.11
C GLY A 58 -10.13 -3.25 -18.42
N ALA A 59 -11.02 -2.28 -18.43
CA ALA A 59 -10.84 -1.02 -17.70
C ALA A 59 -12.18 -0.59 -17.08
N ASP A 60 -12.11 -0.06 -15.86
CA ASP A 60 -13.24 0.54 -15.15
C ASP A 60 -13.05 2.05 -15.02
N ALA A 61 -14.14 2.79 -15.18
CA ALA A 61 -14.16 4.23 -14.94
C ALA A 61 -14.30 4.51 -13.43
N VAL A 62 -13.42 5.36 -12.91
CA VAL A 62 -13.51 5.90 -11.56
C VAL A 62 -13.89 7.38 -11.66
N ASP A 63 -14.93 7.78 -10.96
CA ASP A 63 -15.41 9.16 -10.84
C ASP A 63 -15.54 9.51 -9.36
N ILE A 64 -14.80 10.52 -8.90
CA ILE A 64 -14.86 10.98 -7.51
C ILE A 64 -15.90 12.09 -7.28
N GLY A 65 -16.54 12.58 -8.34
CA GLY A 65 -17.56 13.62 -8.27
C GLY A 65 -17.03 14.87 -7.58
N GLN A 66 -17.70 15.27 -6.50
CA GLN A 66 -17.31 16.42 -5.66
C GLN A 66 -16.52 16.02 -4.40
N ALA A 67 -16.00 14.80 -4.34
CA ALA A 67 -15.22 14.38 -3.19
C ALA A 67 -13.93 15.23 -3.06
N PRO A 68 -13.66 15.80 -1.88
CA PRO A 68 -12.48 16.65 -1.68
C PRO A 68 -11.18 15.85 -1.59
N LEU A 69 -11.28 14.53 -1.44
CA LEU A 69 -10.16 13.64 -1.23
C LEU A 69 -10.53 12.23 -1.71
N PHE A 70 -9.58 11.50 -2.25
CA PHE A 70 -9.67 10.06 -2.43
C PHE A 70 -8.47 9.37 -1.76
N ILE A 71 -8.61 8.08 -1.49
CA ILE A 71 -7.57 7.28 -0.84
C ILE A 71 -7.11 6.22 -1.83
N ALA A 72 -5.84 6.32 -2.26
CA ALA A 72 -5.17 5.25 -2.97
C ALA A 72 -4.43 4.38 -1.96
N GLU A 73 -4.76 3.09 -1.90
CA GLU A 73 -4.19 2.17 -0.94
C GLU A 73 -3.53 0.97 -1.64
N GLY A 74 -2.46 0.45 -1.05
CA GLY A 74 -1.77 -0.73 -1.54
C GLY A 74 -0.40 -0.91 -0.93
N ILE A 75 0.15 -2.11 -1.07
CA ILE A 75 1.47 -2.45 -0.51
C ILE A 75 2.62 -1.65 -1.15
N PHE A 76 2.41 -1.13 -2.36
CA PHE A 76 3.38 -0.32 -3.10
C PHE A 76 3.04 1.17 -3.14
N ALA A 77 1.99 1.60 -2.44
CA ALA A 77 1.56 3.00 -2.48
C ALA A 77 2.67 4.00 -2.08
N ALA A 78 3.61 3.60 -1.21
CA ALA A 78 4.73 4.45 -0.82
C ALA A 78 5.73 4.71 -1.96
N GLU A 79 5.82 3.85 -2.96
CA GLU A 79 6.76 3.98 -4.09
C GLU A 79 6.50 5.24 -4.93
N ILE A 80 5.27 5.71 -4.97
CA ILE A 80 4.85 6.88 -5.77
C ILE A 80 4.74 8.17 -4.97
N VAL A 81 5.02 8.15 -3.65
CA VAL A 81 4.87 9.32 -2.76
C VAL A 81 5.68 10.51 -3.24
N ALA A 82 6.95 10.30 -3.59
CA ALA A 82 7.84 11.38 -4.05
C ALA A 82 7.27 12.04 -5.32
N ARG A 83 6.85 11.22 -6.28
CA ARG A 83 6.33 11.72 -7.56
C ARG A 83 4.98 12.43 -7.40
N CYS A 84 4.06 11.90 -6.59
CA CYS A 84 2.79 12.56 -6.30
C CYS A 84 2.99 13.90 -5.57
N ARG A 85 4.03 14.00 -4.73
CA ARG A 85 4.40 15.25 -4.06
C ARG A 85 4.93 16.29 -5.07
N GLU A 86 5.81 15.90 -5.99
CA GLU A 86 6.32 16.77 -7.06
C GLU A 86 5.19 17.31 -7.97
N LEU A 87 4.21 16.48 -8.25
CA LEU A 87 3.02 16.85 -9.05
C LEU A 87 2.03 17.73 -8.26
N GLY A 88 2.21 17.90 -6.95
CA GLY A 88 1.32 18.68 -6.10
C GLY A 88 -0.06 18.04 -5.88
N VAL A 89 -0.19 16.72 -6.10
CA VAL A 89 -1.44 15.97 -5.94
C VAL A 89 -1.52 15.16 -4.66
N LEU A 90 -0.47 15.18 -3.83
CA LEU A 90 -0.41 14.43 -2.58
C LEU A 90 -0.89 15.29 -1.40
N ALA A 91 -2.00 14.92 -0.79
CA ALA A 91 -2.46 15.55 0.45
C ALA A 91 -1.71 14.99 1.68
N ASP A 92 -1.53 13.68 1.76
CA ASP A 92 -0.77 13.00 2.81
C ASP A 92 -0.36 11.58 2.36
N ALA A 93 0.64 11.01 3.01
CA ALA A 93 1.10 9.64 2.78
C ALA A 93 1.22 8.93 4.13
N LEU A 94 0.40 7.92 4.37
CA LEU A 94 0.28 7.26 5.66
C LEU A 94 0.66 5.78 5.59
N CYS A 95 1.52 5.35 6.51
CA CYS A 95 1.81 3.94 6.76
C CYS A 95 1.12 3.52 8.05
N LEU A 96 0.05 2.74 7.93
CA LEU A 96 -0.66 2.22 9.09
C LEU A 96 0.17 1.15 9.80
N SER A 97 0.65 1.48 11.00
CA SER A 97 1.33 0.56 11.89
C SER A 97 0.50 0.36 13.15
N ARG A 98 0.14 -0.87 13.43
CA ARG A 98 -0.61 -1.26 14.64
C ARG A 98 0.30 -1.84 15.69
N GLY A 99 1.46 -1.41 15.95
CA GLY A 99 2.37 -2.04 16.91
C GLY A 99 2.38 -3.58 16.75
N ALA A 100 3.47 -4.12 16.29
CA ALA A 100 3.63 -5.55 15.93
C ALA A 100 3.09 -6.53 16.99
N VAL A 101 3.16 -6.17 18.28
CA VAL A 101 2.67 -6.98 19.40
C VAL A 101 1.14 -7.10 19.42
N THR A 102 0.41 -6.02 19.12
CA THR A 102 -1.06 -6.04 19.12
C THR A 102 -1.59 -6.85 17.94
N THR A 103 -0.98 -6.71 16.77
CA THR A 103 -1.31 -7.49 15.58
C THR A 103 -0.99 -8.96 15.79
N PHE A 104 0.17 -9.28 16.37
CA PHE A 104 0.55 -10.65 16.75
C PHE A 104 -0.46 -11.27 17.69
N ARG A 105 -0.76 -10.59 18.81
CA ARG A 105 -1.70 -11.10 19.84
C ARG A 105 -3.08 -11.39 19.26
N ARG A 106 -3.64 -10.51 18.42
CA ARG A 106 -4.96 -10.73 17.80
C ARG A 106 -4.96 -11.91 16.84
N ARG A 107 -3.94 -12.02 15.97
CA ARG A 107 -3.80 -13.13 15.03
C ARG A 107 -3.55 -14.44 15.76
N PHE A 108 -2.68 -14.44 16.75
CA PHE A 108 -2.37 -15.60 17.55
C PHE A 108 -3.60 -16.16 18.29
N LEU A 109 -4.38 -15.27 18.94
CA LEU A 109 -5.60 -15.68 19.64
C LEU A 109 -6.67 -16.19 18.66
N ARG A 110 -6.79 -15.60 17.47
CA ARG A 110 -7.70 -16.08 16.44
C ARG A 110 -7.27 -17.47 15.95
N ASP A 111 -6.02 -17.63 15.58
CA ASP A 111 -5.50 -18.87 15.00
C ASP A 111 -5.49 -20.03 16.04
N LEU A 112 -5.32 -19.72 17.33
CA LEU A 112 -5.54 -20.64 18.44
C LEU A 112 -7.00 -21.08 18.55
N LYS A 113 -7.93 -20.12 18.45
CA LYS A 113 -9.38 -20.40 18.55
C LYS A 113 -9.88 -21.23 17.36
N GLU A 114 -9.27 -21.07 16.19
CA GLU A 114 -9.60 -21.80 14.97
C GLU A 114 -8.91 -23.18 14.88
N GLY A 115 -8.00 -23.50 15.80
CA GLY A 115 -7.37 -24.84 15.93
C GLY A 115 -6.55 -25.28 14.71
N ARG A 116 -6.19 -24.37 13.83
CA ARG A 116 -5.67 -24.69 12.48
C ARG A 116 -4.20 -25.14 12.45
N LYS A 117 -3.37 -24.81 13.47
CA LYS A 117 -1.92 -25.15 13.48
C LYS A 117 -1.34 -25.21 14.88
N SER A 118 -0.19 -25.89 15.02
CA SER A 118 0.50 -26.06 16.32
C SER A 118 1.02 -24.73 16.88
N VAL A 119 1.00 -24.59 18.21
CA VAL A 119 1.46 -23.39 18.93
C VAL A 119 2.90 -22.98 18.56
N PRO A 120 3.89 -23.88 18.45
CA PRO A 120 5.25 -23.50 18.05
C PRO A 120 5.33 -22.89 16.65
N PHE A 121 4.52 -23.39 15.72
CA PHE A 121 4.42 -22.84 14.37
C PHE A 121 3.85 -21.42 14.37
N LEU A 122 2.79 -21.18 15.15
CA LEU A 122 2.15 -19.86 15.28
C LEU A 122 3.10 -18.84 15.91
N LEU A 123 3.87 -19.22 16.92
CA LEU A 123 4.89 -18.35 17.54
C LEU A 123 6.01 -18.00 16.56
N ARG A 124 6.55 -18.99 15.84
CA ARG A 124 7.62 -18.76 14.85
C ARG A 124 7.14 -17.87 13.69
N ARG A 125 5.92 -18.12 13.21
CA ARG A 125 5.30 -17.29 12.15
C ARG A 125 5.04 -15.87 12.63
N GLY A 126 4.53 -15.71 13.84
CA GLY A 126 4.26 -14.40 14.42
C GLY A 126 5.53 -13.58 14.65
N TRP A 127 6.61 -14.24 15.11
CA TRP A 127 7.91 -13.58 15.24
C TRP A 127 8.47 -13.11 13.89
N ARG A 128 8.32 -13.91 12.83
CA ARG A 128 8.71 -13.51 11.47
C ARG A 128 7.90 -12.30 11.02
N LEU A 129 6.57 -12.35 11.14
CA LEU A 129 5.68 -11.26 10.76
C LEU A 129 5.95 -9.96 11.53
N MET A 130 6.30 -10.04 12.84
CA MET A 130 6.71 -8.86 13.61
C MET A 130 8.02 -8.24 13.11
N ARG A 131 8.95 -9.07 12.65
CA ARG A 131 10.22 -8.64 12.09
C ARG A 131 10.03 -7.99 10.73
N ASP A 132 9.19 -8.61 9.89
CA ASP A 132 8.86 -8.13 8.56
C ASP A 132 8.06 -6.81 8.61
N GLU A 133 7.14 -6.64 9.58
CA GLU A 133 6.39 -5.40 9.78
C GLU A 133 7.31 -4.20 10.03
N ARG A 134 8.35 -4.38 10.86
CA ARG A 134 9.31 -3.29 11.12
C ARG A 134 10.08 -2.89 9.88
N SER A 135 10.51 -3.84 9.07
CA SER A 135 11.24 -3.57 7.84
C SER A 135 10.34 -2.90 6.79
N ILE A 136 9.08 -3.32 6.70
CA ILE A 136 8.08 -2.70 5.82
C ILE A 136 7.83 -1.24 6.24
N VAL A 137 7.58 -0.99 7.52
CA VAL A 137 7.36 0.36 8.04
C VAL A 137 8.59 1.24 7.80
N ALA A 138 9.79 0.74 8.11
CA ALA A 138 11.04 1.47 7.88
C ALA A 138 11.24 1.82 6.40
N ARG A 139 10.94 0.89 5.49
CA ARG A 139 11.00 1.14 4.06
C ARG A 139 9.98 2.19 3.61
N GLN A 140 8.72 2.07 4.03
CA GLN A 140 7.67 3.01 3.64
C GLN A 140 7.93 4.41 4.19
N THR A 141 8.46 4.52 5.41
CA THR A 141 8.87 5.83 5.96
C THR A 141 10.07 6.43 5.23
N ALA A 142 11.03 5.61 4.82
CA ALA A 142 12.15 6.08 3.99
C ALA A 142 11.68 6.60 2.62
N LEU A 143 10.55 6.09 2.09
CA LEU A 143 9.90 6.57 0.87
C LEU A 143 8.99 7.79 1.10
N GLY A 144 8.91 8.29 2.33
CA GLY A 144 8.21 9.52 2.67
C GLY A 144 6.80 9.35 3.23
N ALA A 145 6.39 8.13 3.59
CA ALA A 145 5.15 7.89 4.31
C ALA A 145 5.31 8.15 5.82
N TYR A 146 4.27 8.66 6.45
CA TYR A 146 4.21 8.89 7.89
C TYR A 146 3.64 7.66 8.61
N ALA A 147 4.44 7.03 9.48
CA ALA A 147 3.99 5.89 10.27
C ALA A 147 3.07 6.37 11.40
N CYS A 148 1.87 5.82 11.45
CA CYS A 148 0.85 6.21 12.44
C CYS A 148 -0.08 5.05 12.77
N ASP A 149 -0.78 5.18 13.88
CA ASP A 149 -1.89 4.31 14.21
C ASP A 149 -3.18 4.73 13.49
N ARG A 150 -4.25 3.97 13.71
CA ARG A 150 -5.55 4.23 13.10
C ARG A 150 -6.13 5.58 13.48
N ASP A 151 -6.01 5.97 14.73
CA ASP A 151 -6.70 7.16 15.25
C ASP A 151 -6.00 8.43 14.75
N GLU A 152 -4.67 8.41 14.68
CA GLU A 152 -3.89 9.45 14.05
C GLU A 152 -4.17 9.53 12.54
N ALA A 153 -4.26 8.38 11.85
CA ALA A 153 -4.60 8.36 10.44
C ALA A 153 -5.96 9.00 10.16
N LEU A 154 -6.97 8.69 10.98
CA LEU A 154 -8.30 9.31 10.84
C LEU A 154 -8.28 10.82 11.08
N ARG A 155 -7.51 11.30 12.08
CA ARG A 155 -7.35 12.74 12.32
C ARG A 155 -6.70 13.45 11.13
N ARG A 156 -5.65 12.86 10.56
CA ARG A 156 -4.92 13.41 9.41
C ARG A 156 -5.78 13.42 8.15
N LEU A 157 -6.53 12.35 7.89
CA LEU A 157 -7.49 12.28 6.79
C LEU A 157 -8.60 13.35 6.94
N ALA A 158 -9.15 13.53 8.12
CA ALA A 158 -10.14 14.56 8.37
C ALA A 158 -9.56 15.97 8.17
N ALA A 159 -8.31 16.20 8.57
CA ALA A 159 -7.63 17.47 8.33
C ALA A 159 -7.40 17.72 6.84
N ALA A 160 -6.94 16.72 6.10
CA ALA A 160 -6.72 16.80 4.65
C ALA A 160 -8.03 17.07 3.90
N ALA A 161 -9.12 16.36 4.25
CA ALA A 161 -10.44 16.58 3.66
C ALA A 161 -11.00 17.99 3.94
N ALA A 162 -10.58 18.63 5.03
CA ALA A 162 -10.92 20.01 5.35
C ALA A 162 -9.95 21.05 4.72
N GLY A 163 -9.08 20.63 3.80
CA GLY A 163 -8.08 21.50 3.15
C GLY A 163 -6.93 21.94 4.06
N ARG A 164 -6.77 21.31 5.24
CA ARG A 164 -5.67 21.56 6.16
C ARG A 164 -4.56 20.54 5.91
N HIS A 165 -3.50 20.97 5.25
CA HIS A 165 -2.35 20.09 5.04
C HIS A 165 -1.62 19.86 6.36
N PRO A 166 -1.46 18.62 6.82
CA PRO A 166 -0.63 18.32 7.96
C PRO A 166 0.82 18.74 7.65
N ALA A 167 1.50 19.36 8.61
CA ALA A 167 2.90 19.73 8.46
C ALA A 167 3.71 18.49 8.03
N ALA A 168 4.62 18.66 7.06
CA ALA A 168 5.56 17.61 6.69
C ALA A 168 6.31 17.15 7.95
N PRO A 169 6.54 15.85 8.14
CA PRO A 169 7.34 15.36 9.25
C PRO A 169 8.71 16.04 9.19
N THR A 170 9.08 16.73 10.27
CA THR A 170 10.44 17.26 10.41
C THR A 170 11.37 16.05 10.42
N ALA A 171 12.27 15.99 9.46
CA ALA A 171 13.31 14.97 9.45
C ALA A 171 14.11 15.10 10.76
N VAL A 172 14.12 14.02 11.56
CA VAL A 172 14.98 13.86 12.75
C VAL A 172 16.23 13.13 12.31
#